data_5f59a1bac7bc18264a7c0f58b81931c2
#
_entry.id   5f59a1bac7bc18264a7c0f58b81931c2
#
_cell.length_a   1.000
_cell.length_b   1.000
_cell.length_c   1.000
_cell.angle_alpha   90.00
_cell.angle_beta   90.00
_cell.angle_gamma   90.00
#
_symmetry.space_group_name_H-M   'P 1'
#
loop_
_entity.id
_entity.type
_entity.pdbx_description
1 polymer ?
#
loop_
_entity_poly.entity_id
_entity_poly.type
_entity_poly.pdbx_seq_one_letter_code
_entity_poly.pdbx_strand_id
1 'polypeptide(L)'
;KATKLLTEDGEIGENLSVVGNVVVQNPCCRRAFLRGAFLASGSISDPEKFYHFEITCASMGKAKQLQGLMASFGIDARIVLRKRYFVVYVKEGSQIVDLLNIMEAPVALMELENIRIVKEMRNTVNRKVNCETANINKTVSAAVKQMEDIRYICDTVGLESLPDNLKEMAKMRLERPEATLKELGEALE
;
A
#
# COMPACT_ATOMS: atom_id res chain seq x y z
N LYS A 1 -7.71 -3.02 -43.23
CA LYS A 1 -8.63 -4.19 -43.10
C LYS A 1 -8.38 -4.96 -41.79
N ALA A 2 -7.12 -5.26 -41.41
CA ALA A 2 -6.82 -6.01 -40.16
C ALA A 2 -7.28 -5.27 -38.87
N THR A 3 -7.20 -3.95 -38.84
CA THR A 3 -7.67 -3.12 -37.74
C THR A 3 -9.15 -2.80 -37.76
N LYS A 4 -9.85 -3.15 -38.84
CA LYS A 4 -11.26 -2.80 -39.09
C LYS A 4 -11.58 -1.30 -39.03
N LEU A 5 -10.59 -0.44 -39.22
CA LEU A 5 -10.76 1.01 -39.29
C LEU A 5 -11.33 1.49 -40.60
N LEU A 6 -11.19 0.68 -41.69
CA LEU A 6 -11.75 0.96 -43.00
C LEU A 6 -12.95 0.07 -43.25
N THR A 7 -14.03 0.65 -43.70
CA THR A 7 -15.20 -0.05 -44.26
C THR A 7 -14.83 -0.72 -45.57
N GLU A 8 -15.72 -1.54 -46.12
CA GLU A 8 -15.50 -2.18 -47.42
C GLU A 8 -15.36 -1.14 -48.54
N ASP A 9 -16.01 0.01 -48.38
CA ASP A 9 -15.98 1.14 -49.31
C ASP A 9 -14.73 2.06 -49.13
N GLY A 10 -13.84 1.72 -48.19
CA GLY A 10 -12.58 2.45 -47.93
C GLY A 10 -12.72 3.69 -47.06
N GLU A 11 -13.90 3.94 -46.49
CA GLU A 11 -14.11 5.05 -45.54
C GLU A 11 -13.68 4.66 -44.13
N ILE A 12 -13.26 5.68 -43.33
CA ILE A 12 -12.94 5.51 -41.92
C ILE A 12 -14.23 5.39 -41.12
N GLY A 13 -14.58 4.17 -40.71
CA GLY A 13 -15.74 3.94 -39.86
C GLY A 13 -15.41 4.09 -38.36
N GLU A 14 -16.35 4.65 -37.59
CA GLU A 14 -16.29 4.55 -36.10
C GLU A 14 -16.45 3.06 -35.73
N ASN A 15 -15.34 2.39 -35.56
CA ASN A 15 -15.37 0.97 -35.21
C ASN A 15 -15.42 0.82 -33.66
N LEU A 16 -16.65 0.67 -33.15
CA LEU A 16 -16.90 0.31 -31.75
C LEU A 16 -16.59 -1.17 -31.44
N SER A 17 -16.23 -1.95 -32.48
CA SER A 17 -15.95 -3.38 -32.33
C SER A 17 -14.60 -3.65 -31.65
N VAL A 18 -14.49 -4.83 -31.10
CA VAL A 18 -13.25 -5.38 -30.52
C VAL A 18 -12.25 -5.63 -31.61
N VAL A 19 -10.98 -5.32 -31.38
CA VAL A 19 -9.89 -5.60 -32.32
C VAL A 19 -9.76 -7.11 -32.55
N GLY A 20 -9.59 -7.53 -33.81
CA GLY A 20 -9.48 -8.95 -34.15
C GLY A 20 -8.29 -9.62 -33.44
N ASN A 21 -8.48 -10.86 -33.02
CA ASN A 21 -7.46 -11.65 -32.31
C ASN A 21 -6.11 -11.73 -33.04
N VAL A 22 -6.13 -11.69 -34.36
CA VAL A 22 -4.93 -11.75 -35.22
C VAL A 22 -3.98 -10.58 -34.90
N VAL A 23 -4.51 -9.38 -34.56
CA VAL A 23 -3.71 -8.19 -34.28
C VAL A 23 -3.01 -8.28 -32.89
N VAL A 24 -3.61 -8.99 -31.95
CA VAL A 24 -3.13 -9.14 -30.56
C VAL A 24 -2.67 -10.56 -30.24
N GLN A 25 -2.28 -11.33 -31.25
CA GLN A 25 -1.89 -12.73 -31.09
C GLN A 25 -0.53 -12.85 -30.40
N ASN A 26 0.45 -12.09 -30.86
CA ASN A 26 1.82 -12.13 -30.33
C ASN A 26 1.98 -11.25 -29.08
N PRO A 27 2.83 -11.62 -28.11
CA PRO A 27 3.10 -10.82 -26.93
C PRO A 27 3.57 -9.39 -27.24
N CYS A 28 4.42 -9.20 -28.25
CA CYS A 28 4.88 -7.87 -28.70
C CYS A 28 3.72 -7.01 -29.22
N CYS A 29 2.76 -7.62 -29.94
CA CYS A 29 1.58 -6.92 -30.44
C CYS A 29 0.64 -6.52 -29.30
N ARG A 30 0.49 -7.38 -28.28
CA ARG A 30 -0.29 -7.07 -27.07
C ARG A 30 0.31 -5.89 -26.31
N ARG A 31 1.65 -5.86 -26.12
CA ARG A 31 2.36 -4.74 -25.52
C ARG A 31 2.15 -3.44 -26.27
N ALA A 32 2.34 -3.47 -27.60
CA ALA A 32 2.11 -2.31 -28.46
C ALA A 32 0.66 -1.82 -28.41
N PHE A 33 -0.32 -2.75 -28.37
CA PHE A 33 -1.73 -2.42 -28.25
C PHE A 33 -2.06 -1.75 -26.90
N LEU A 34 -1.56 -2.28 -25.77
CA LEU A 34 -1.76 -1.68 -24.45
C LEU A 34 -1.14 -0.28 -24.38
N ARG A 35 0.07 -0.09 -24.93
CA ARG A 35 0.74 1.21 -25.03
C ARG A 35 -0.09 2.20 -25.86
N GLY A 36 -0.56 1.80 -27.02
CA GLY A 36 -1.40 2.64 -27.88
C GLY A 36 -2.74 3.00 -27.22
N ALA A 37 -3.38 2.05 -26.53
CA ALA A 37 -4.61 2.30 -25.79
C ALA A 37 -4.39 3.28 -24.64
N PHE A 38 -3.28 3.17 -23.90
CA PHE A 38 -2.92 4.10 -22.84
C PHE A 38 -2.65 5.50 -23.39
N LEU A 39 -1.87 5.62 -24.46
CA LEU A 39 -1.59 6.93 -25.08
C LEU A 39 -2.85 7.61 -25.62
N ALA A 40 -3.85 6.85 -26.05
CA ALA A 40 -5.09 7.38 -26.58
C ALA A 40 -6.07 7.86 -25.49
N SER A 41 -6.19 7.15 -24.38
CA SER A 41 -7.22 7.41 -23.36
C SER A 41 -6.84 6.98 -21.94
N GLY A 42 -5.56 6.74 -21.70
CA GLY A 42 -5.03 6.36 -20.41
C GLY A 42 -4.70 7.56 -19.53
N SER A 43 -4.64 7.30 -18.24
CA SER A 43 -4.21 8.24 -17.22
C SER A 43 -3.53 7.50 -16.09
N ILE A 44 -2.52 8.11 -15.49
CA ILE A 44 -1.85 7.65 -14.28
C ILE A 44 -1.81 8.80 -13.29
N SER A 45 -2.13 8.50 -12.04
CA SER A 45 -2.09 9.51 -10.97
C SER A 45 -0.66 9.78 -10.51
N ASP A 46 -0.47 10.93 -9.89
CA ASP A 46 0.75 11.28 -9.19
C ASP A 46 1.07 10.21 -8.11
N PRO A 47 2.17 9.46 -8.23
CA PRO A 47 2.51 8.38 -7.32
C PRO A 47 2.85 8.87 -5.90
N GLU A 48 3.15 10.16 -5.71
CA GLU A 48 3.34 10.74 -4.39
C GLU A 48 2.04 10.78 -3.58
N LYS A 49 0.89 10.88 -4.26
CA LYS A 49 -0.43 10.94 -3.62
C LYS A 49 -1.04 9.54 -3.45
N PHE A 50 -1.30 8.87 -4.57
CA PHE A 50 -1.90 7.54 -4.60
C PHE A 50 -1.55 6.80 -5.88
N TYR A 51 -1.71 5.48 -5.89
CA TYR A 51 -1.49 4.64 -7.06
C TYR A 51 -2.81 4.43 -7.79
N HIS A 52 -2.90 4.91 -9.01
CA HIS A 52 -4.06 4.70 -9.87
C HIS A 52 -3.67 4.80 -11.33
N PHE A 53 -3.91 3.74 -12.06
CA PHE A 53 -3.74 3.64 -13.50
C PHE A 53 -5.10 3.34 -14.11
N GLU A 54 -5.51 4.05 -15.15
CA GLU A 54 -6.78 3.81 -15.81
C GLU A 54 -6.69 4.00 -17.33
N ILE A 55 -7.53 3.26 -18.07
CA ILE A 55 -7.78 3.45 -19.50
C ILE A 55 -9.28 3.52 -19.71
N THR A 56 -9.74 4.58 -20.36
CA THR A 56 -11.16 4.81 -20.65
C THR A 56 -11.57 4.19 -21.97
N CYS A 57 -12.67 3.43 -21.98
CA CYS A 57 -13.20 2.74 -23.14
C CYS A 57 -14.62 3.20 -23.45
N ALA A 58 -14.94 3.32 -24.76
CA ALA A 58 -16.29 3.67 -25.22
C ALA A 58 -17.29 2.53 -25.08
N SER A 59 -16.84 1.26 -25.04
CA SER A 59 -17.71 0.09 -24.96
C SER A 59 -17.19 -0.96 -23.98
N MET A 60 -18.10 -1.74 -23.41
CA MET A 60 -17.78 -2.86 -22.51
C MET A 60 -16.92 -3.92 -23.22
N GLY A 61 -17.15 -4.16 -24.52
CA GLY A 61 -16.36 -5.12 -25.30
C GLY A 61 -14.87 -4.73 -25.34
N LYS A 62 -14.56 -3.44 -25.60
CA LYS A 62 -13.19 -2.93 -25.59
C LYS A 62 -12.57 -2.99 -24.18
N ALA A 63 -13.35 -2.67 -23.14
CA ALA A 63 -12.88 -2.76 -21.76
C ALA A 63 -12.53 -4.21 -21.36
N LYS A 64 -13.38 -5.18 -21.70
CA LYS A 64 -13.10 -6.61 -21.48
C LYS A 64 -11.90 -7.10 -22.28
N GLN A 65 -11.71 -6.63 -23.50
CA GLN A 65 -10.53 -6.97 -24.30
C GLN A 65 -9.25 -6.45 -23.63
N LEU A 66 -9.22 -5.20 -23.20
CA LEU A 66 -8.08 -4.63 -22.47
C LEU A 66 -7.81 -5.38 -21.17
N GLN A 67 -8.85 -5.67 -20.40
CA GLN A 67 -8.75 -6.46 -19.17
C GLN A 67 -8.15 -7.85 -19.45
N GLY A 68 -8.62 -8.54 -20.48
CA GLY A 68 -8.09 -9.86 -20.88
C GLY A 68 -6.63 -9.79 -21.36
N LEU A 69 -6.24 -8.72 -22.06
CA LEU A 69 -4.86 -8.51 -22.45
C LEU A 69 -3.96 -8.24 -21.24
N MET A 70 -4.38 -7.41 -20.28
CA MET A 70 -3.68 -7.19 -19.03
C MET A 70 -3.55 -8.48 -18.21
N ALA A 71 -4.63 -9.26 -18.11
CA ALA A 71 -4.63 -10.56 -17.43
C ALA A 71 -3.65 -11.55 -18.05
N SER A 72 -3.44 -11.51 -19.37
CA SER A 72 -2.44 -12.36 -20.07
C SER A 72 -0.98 -12.06 -19.66
N PHE A 73 -0.75 -10.94 -19.00
CA PHE A 73 0.53 -10.56 -18.38
C PHE A 73 0.52 -10.63 -16.84
N GLY A 74 -0.52 -11.22 -16.25
CA GLY A 74 -0.64 -11.36 -14.79
C GLY A 74 -1.17 -10.12 -14.06
N ILE A 75 -1.73 -9.14 -14.78
CA ILE A 75 -2.28 -7.91 -14.18
C ILE A 75 -3.77 -8.08 -13.88
N ASP A 76 -4.16 -7.87 -12.62
CA ASP A 76 -5.55 -7.91 -12.15
C ASP A 76 -6.24 -6.53 -12.32
N ALA A 77 -6.63 -6.22 -13.54
CA ALA A 77 -7.36 -5.00 -13.83
C ALA A 77 -8.85 -5.15 -13.57
N ARG A 78 -9.49 -4.09 -13.06
CA ARG A 78 -10.94 -4.03 -12.81
C ARG A 78 -11.63 -3.09 -13.78
N ILE A 79 -12.92 -3.33 -14.03
CA ILE A 79 -13.74 -2.49 -14.89
C ILE A 79 -14.81 -1.81 -14.03
N VAL A 80 -15.00 -0.51 -14.25
CA VAL A 80 -16.09 0.27 -13.64
C VAL A 80 -16.78 1.10 -14.72
N LEU A 81 -18.10 1.23 -14.62
CA LEU A 81 -18.87 2.18 -15.43
C LEU A 81 -18.82 3.55 -14.76
N ARG A 82 -18.29 4.55 -15.46
CA ARG A 82 -18.21 5.94 -14.98
C ARG A 82 -18.92 6.83 -16.01
N LYS A 83 -20.08 7.35 -15.62
CA LYS A 83 -21.00 8.05 -16.55
C LYS A 83 -21.39 7.13 -17.72
N ARG A 84 -20.93 7.43 -18.93
CA ARG A 84 -21.17 6.65 -20.15
C ARG A 84 -19.98 5.84 -20.66
N TYR A 85 -18.86 5.87 -19.91
CA TYR A 85 -17.62 5.21 -20.29
C TYR A 85 -17.30 4.03 -19.38
N PHE A 86 -16.63 3.03 -19.90
CA PHE A 86 -16.09 1.90 -19.17
C PHE A 86 -14.62 2.16 -18.88
N VAL A 87 -14.23 2.20 -17.60
CA VAL A 87 -12.87 2.48 -17.18
C VAL A 87 -12.24 1.18 -16.69
N VAL A 88 -11.14 0.79 -17.34
CA VAL A 88 -10.29 -0.31 -16.90
C VAL A 88 -9.22 0.27 -16.02
N TYR A 89 -9.08 -0.19 -14.77
CA TYR A 89 -8.16 0.43 -13.81
C TYR A 89 -7.41 -0.58 -12.95
N VAL A 90 -6.24 -0.14 -12.47
CA VAL A 90 -5.38 -0.83 -11.49
C VAL A 90 -5.00 0.16 -10.39
N LYS A 91 -5.00 -0.30 -9.12
CA LYS A 91 -4.65 0.53 -7.95
C LYS A 91 -3.44 0.02 -7.19
N GLU A 92 -2.95 -1.14 -7.50
CA GLU A 92 -1.79 -1.73 -6.85
C GLU A 92 -0.49 -1.22 -7.48
N GLY A 93 0.37 -0.62 -6.66
CA GLY A 93 1.62 0.01 -7.14
C GLY A 93 2.55 -0.96 -7.85
N SER A 94 2.68 -2.21 -7.37
CA SER A 94 3.48 -3.25 -8.01
C SER A 94 2.97 -3.58 -9.41
N GLN A 95 1.67 -3.76 -9.57
CA GLN A 95 1.07 -4.05 -10.88
C GLN A 95 1.14 -2.85 -11.85
N ILE A 96 1.15 -1.61 -11.33
CA ILE A 96 1.36 -0.43 -12.17
C ILE A 96 2.81 -0.39 -12.68
N VAL A 97 3.80 -0.76 -11.85
CA VAL A 97 5.20 -0.94 -12.27
C VAL A 97 5.29 -1.97 -13.39
N ASP A 98 4.63 -3.13 -13.21
CA ASP A 98 4.60 -4.18 -14.23
C ASP A 98 3.95 -3.69 -15.53
N LEU A 99 2.87 -2.90 -15.45
CA LEU A 99 2.24 -2.28 -16.62
C LEU A 99 3.18 -1.32 -17.35
N LEU A 100 3.92 -0.48 -16.64
CA LEU A 100 4.91 0.42 -17.23
C LEU A 100 6.03 -0.37 -17.92
N ASN A 101 6.47 -1.48 -17.33
CA ASN A 101 7.44 -2.39 -17.95
C ASN A 101 6.88 -3.04 -19.23
N ILE A 102 5.64 -3.55 -19.18
CA ILE A 102 4.94 -4.14 -20.34
C ILE A 102 4.81 -3.11 -21.46
N MET A 103 4.51 -1.87 -21.12
CA MET A 103 4.38 -0.77 -22.10
C MET A 103 5.74 -0.20 -22.55
N GLU A 104 6.85 -0.71 -22.04
CA GLU A 104 8.21 -0.25 -22.36
C GLU A 104 8.40 1.24 -22.06
N ALA A 105 7.99 1.67 -20.85
CA ALA A 105 8.12 3.03 -20.35
C ALA A 105 9.18 3.12 -19.23
N PRO A 106 10.48 2.91 -19.50
CA PRO A 106 11.52 2.73 -18.49
C PRO A 106 11.74 3.96 -17.61
N VAL A 107 11.60 5.16 -18.15
CA VAL A 107 11.78 6.40 -17.37
C VAL A 107 10.68 6.52 -16.30
N ALA A 108 9.41 6.43 -16.71
CA ALA A 108 8.27 6.49 -15.79
C ALA A 108 8.29 5.34 -14.78
N LEU A 109 8.74 4.15 -15.19
CA LEU A 109 8.92 3.01 -14.30
C LEU A 109 9.93 3.31 -13.20
N MET A 110 11.12 3.83 -13.54
CA MET A 110 12.17 4.14 -12.57
C MET A 110 11.73 5.24 -11.59
N GLU A 111 11.03 6.28 -12.08
CA GLU A 111 10.48 7.33 -11.23
C GLU A 111 9.46 6.77 -10.23
N LEU A 112 8.52 5.94 -10.69
CA LEU A 112 7.51 5.32 -9.86
C LEU A 112 8.13 4.41 -8.79
N GLU A 113 9.13 3.57 -9.17
CA GLU A 113 9.82 2.67 -8.24
C GLU A 113 10.60 3.45 -7.18
N ASN A 114 11.30 4.50 -7.53
CA ASN A 114 12.01 5.34 -6.57
C ASN A 114 11.05 5.94 -5.53
N ILE A 115 9.91 6.46 -5.96
CA ILE A 115 8.89 6.99 -5.05
C ILE A 115 8.32 5.87 -4.16
N ARG A 116 8.08 4.68 -4.71
CA ARG A 116 7.57 3.52 -3.97
C ARG A 116 8.52 3.09 -2.86
N ILE A 117 9.82 2.95 -3.18
CA ILE A 117 10.85 2.59 -2.21
C ILE A 117 10.92 3.61 -1.06
N VAL A 118 10.95 4.90 -1.39
CA VAL A 118 10.97 5.97 -0.37
C VAL A 118 9.74 5.93 0.53
N LYS A 119 8.55 5.69 -0.03
CA LYS A 119 7.32 5.54 0.76
C LYS A 119 7.35 4.33 1.68
N GLU A 120 7.83 3.18 1.20
CA GLU A 120 7.97 1.97 2.01
C GLU A 120 8.95 2.16 3.17
N MET A 121 10.09 2.80 2.90
CA MET A 121 11.05 3.16 3.95
C MET A 121 10.43 4.08 5.02
N ARG A 122 9.76 5.16 4.60
CA ARG A 122 9.08 6.07 5.53
C ARG A 122 8.00 5.36 6.36
N ASN A 123 7.20 4.51 5.73
CA ASN A 123 6.17 3.73 6.41
C ASN A 123 6.77 2.76 7.45
N THR A 124 7.88 2.11 7.12
CA THR A 124 8.58 1.19 8.02
C THR A 124 9.14 1.94 9.23
N VAL A 125 9.81 3.09 9.01
CA VAL A 125 10.32 3.94 10.08
C VAL A 125 9.17 4.43 10.98
N ASN A 126 8.10 4.97 10.39
CA ASN A 126 6.96 5.47 11.15
C ASN A 126 6.30 4.36 12.00
N ARG A 127 6.14 3.15 11.46
CA ARG A 127 5.60 2.01 12.22
C ARG A 127 6.50 1.64 13.38
N LYS A 128 7.83 1.65 13.19
CA LYS A 128 8.80 1.37 14.25
C LYS A 128 8.72 2.42 15.35
N VAL A 129 8.78 3.70 14.99
CA VAL A 129 8.68 4.82 15.94
C VAL A 129 7.35 4.77 16.71
N ASN A 130 6.22 4.55 16.03
CA ASN A 130 4.92 4.45 16.69
C ASN A 130 4.86 3.28 17.68
N CYS A 131 5.44 2.14 17.31
CA CYS A 131 5.52 0.96 18.19
C CYS A 131 6.37 1.26 19.44
N GLU A 132 7.56 1.81 19.26
CA GLU A 132 8.46 2.17 20.37
C GLU A 132 7.82 3.22 21.28
N THR A 133 7.23 4.28 20.71
CA THR A 133 6.50 5.30 21.47
C THR A 133 5.35 4.71 22.29
N ALA A 134 4.56 3.81 21.70
CA ALA A 134 3.46 3.15 22.39
C ALA A 134 3.95 2.26 23.54
N ASN A 135 5.07 1.57 23.36
CA ASN A 135 5.69 0.74 24.41
C ASN A 135 6.24 1.60 25.56
N ILE A 136 6.93 2.70 25.24
CA ILE A 136 7.42 3.65 26.25
C ILE A 136 6.24 4.21 27.05
N ASN A 137 5.19 4.68 26.38
CA ASN A 137 4.01 5.24 27.05
C ASN A 137 3.35 4.21 27.99
N LYS A 138 3.23 2.95 27.58
CA LYS A 138 2.71 1.87 28.43
C LYS A 138 3.58 1.66 29.67
N THR A 139 4.92 1.63 29.49
CA THR A 139 5.87 1.43 30.59
C THR A 139 5.80 2.59 31.57
N VAL A 140 5.80 3.83 31.08
CA VAL A 140 5.71 5.03 31.93
C VAL A 140 4.38 5.07 32.69
N SER A 141 3.26 4.83 31.98
CA SER A 141 1.93 4.82 32.63
C SER A 141 1.81 3.75 33.72
N ALA A 142 2.38 2.57 33.48
CA ALA A 142 2.41 1.50 34.49
C ALA A 142 3.28 1.87 35.68
N ALA A 143 4.47 2.49 35.47
CA ALA A 143 5.36 2.93 36.54
C ALA A 143 4.70 4.03 37.37
N VAL A 144 4.08 5.02 36.79
CA VAL A 144 3.34 6.09 37.48
C VAL A 144 2.25 5.51 38.36
N LYS A 145 1.42 4.62 37.81
CA LYS A 145 0.37 3.97 38.59
C LYS A 145 0.93 3.15 39.76
N GLN A 146 1.98 2.38 39.53
CA GLN A 146 2.66 1.63 40.61
C GLN A 146 3.16 2.55 41.71
N MET A 147 3.76 3.69 41.35
CA MET A 147 4.23 4.66 42.37
C MET A 147 3.07 5.28 43.17
N GLU A 148 1.94 5.57 42.50
CA GLU A 148 0.73 6.06 43.19
C GLU A 148 0.18 5.02 44.16
N ASP A 149 0.07 3.76 43.73
CA ASP A 149 -0.37 2.66 44.57
C ASP A 149 0.54 2.41 45.76
N ILE A 150 1.88 2.45 45.55
CA ILE A 150 2.88 2.31 46.62
C ILE A 150 2.77 3.46 47.63
N ARG A 151 2.64 4.70 47.17
CA ARG A 151 2.45 5.86 48.06
C ARG A 151 1.18 5.73 48.88
N TYR A 152 0.07 5.31 48.27
CA TYR A 152 -1.17 5.06 48.97
C TYR A 152 -1.01 3.99 50.08
N ILE A 153 -0.30 2.91 49.80
CA ILE A 153 0.03 1.88 50.83
C ILE A 153 0.89 2.44 51.93
N CYS A 154 1.91 3.24 51.60
CA CYS A 154 2.74 3.91 52.62
C CYS A 154 1.93 4.76 53.58
N ASP A 155 0.97 5.53 53.04
CA ASP A 155 0.18 6.49 53.80
C ASP A 155 -0.93 5.85 54.65
N THR A 156 -1.40 4.63 54.24
CA THR A 156 -2.52 3.95 54.89
C THR A 156 -2.09 2.87 55.88
N VAL A 157 -1.39 1.83 55.40
CA VAL A 157 -1.03 0.63 56.19
C VAL A 157 0.46 0.49 56.47
N GLY A 158 1.29 1.29 55.79
CA GLY A 158 2.74 1.23 55.87
C GLY A 158 3.36 0.09 55.07
N LEU A 159 4.57 0.30 54.53
CA LEU A 159 5.29 -0.73 53.76
C LEU A 159 5.67 -1.97 54.59
N GLU A 160 5.78 -1.83 55.90
CA GLU A 160 6.12 -2.93 56.80
C GLU A 160 5.03 -4.01 56.90
N SER A 161 3.81 -3.71 56.44
CA SER A 161 2.69 -4.67 56.36
C SER A 161 2.77 -5.59 55.17
N LEU A 162 3.65 -5.29 54.20
CA LEU A 162 3.81 -6.09 52.96
C LEU A 162 4.78 -7.26 53.18
N PRO A 163 4.61 -8.37 52.45
CA PRO A 163 5.62 -9.44 52.33
C PRO A 163 6.97 -8.85 51.87
N ASP A 164 8.10 -9.44 52.37
CA ASP A 164 9.45 -8.88 52.14
C ASP A 164 9.77 -8.66 50.65
N ASN A 165 9.42 -9.58 49.79
CA ASN A 165 9.63 -9.46 48.34
C ASN A 165 8.87 -8.28 47.70
N LEU A 166 7.65 -7.98 48.16
CA LEU A 166 6.86 -6.82 47.67
C LEU A 166 7.37 -5.52 48.25
N LYS A 167 7.85 -5.54 49.50
CA LYS A 167 8.44 -4.39 50.17
C LYS A 167 9.73 -3.94 49.47
N GLU A 168 10.64 -4.88 49.16
CA GLU A 168 11.88 -4.60 48.42
C GLU A 168 11.59 -4.04 47.03
N MET A 169 10.65 -4.68 46.28
CA MET A 169 10.24 -4.19 44.97
C MET A 169 9.63 -2.78 45.04
N ALA A 170 8.79 -2.51 46.05
CA ALA A 170 8.21 -1.18 46.26
C ALA A 170 9.26 -0.10 46.53
N LYS A 171 10.24 -0.38 47.38
CA LYS A 171 11.37 0.52 47.66
C LYS A 171 12.18 0.79 46.40
N MET A 172 12.53 -0.27 45.65
CA MET A 172 13.31 -0.15 44.43
C MET A 172 12.55 0.67 43.35
N ARG A 173 11.21 0.49 43.24
CA ARG A 173 10.38 1.28 42.28
C ARG A 173 10.35 2.76 42.65
N LEU A 174 10.33 3.11 43.94
CA LEU A 174 10.40 4.51 44.38
C LEU A 174 11.78 5.14 44.15
N GLU A 175 12.86 4.36 44.31
CA GLU A 175 14.23 4.81 44.04
C GLU A 175 14.53 4.96 42.55
N ARG A 176 13.96 4.08 41.73
CA ARG A 176 14.19 4.03 40.27
C ARG A 176 12.86 4.08 39.49
N PRO A 177 12.19 5.24 39.47
CA PRO A 177 10.87 5.39 38.87
C PRO A 177 10.85 5.11 37.35
N GLU A 178 11.97 5.34 36.67
CA GLU A 178 12.08 5.14 35.21
C GLU A 178 12.49 3.72 34.80
N ALA A 179 12.90 2.87 35.74
CA ALA A 179 13.36 1.52 35.42
C ALA A 179 12.24 0.63 34.92
N THR A 180 12.55 -0.21 33.96
CA THR A 180 11.63 -1.24 33.49
C THR A 180 11.47 -2.35 34.54
N LEU A 181 10.39 -3.16 34.46
CA LEU A 181 10.19 -4.30 35.35
C LEU A 181 11.34 -5.31 35.28
N LYS A 182 11.96 -5.46 34.12
CA LYS A 182 13.11 -6.33 33.92
C LYS A 182 14.32 -5.83 34.67
N GLU A 183 14.66 -4.54 34.56
CA GLU A 183 15.78 -3.91 35.27
C GLU A 183 15.59 -3.92 36.81
N LEU A 184 14.33 -3.77 37.26
CA LEU A 184 14.02 -3.92 38.69
C LEU A 184 14.20 -5.36 39.17
N GLY A 185 13.79 -6.35 38.36
CA GLY A 185 14.01 -7.77 38.68
C GLY A 185 15.49 -8.13 38.76
N GLU A 186 16.30 -7.71 37.77
CA GLU A 186 17.74 -7.92 37.73
C GLU A 186 18.50 -7.24 38.91
N ALA A 187 17.92 -6.19 39.47
CA ALA A 187 18.51 -5.48 40.64
C ALA A 187 18.14 -6.10 41.99
N LEU A 188 17.16 -7.03 42.02
CA LEU A 188 16.70 -7.74 43.22
C LEU A 188 17.24 -9.18 43.30
N GLU A 189 17.92 -9.68 42.25
CA GLU A 189 18.68 -10.93 42.27
C GLU A 189 20.05 -10.74 42.90
#